data_7e765381bc3d04bf7d41070b8f0baf6d
#
_entry.id   7e765381bc3d04bf7d41070b8f0baf6d
#
_cell.length_a   1.000
_cell.length_b   1.000
_cell.length_c   1.000
_cell.angle_alpha   90.00
_cell.angle_beta   90.00
_cell.angle_gamma   90.00
#
_symmetry.space_group_name_H-M   'P 1'
#
loop_
_entity.id
_entity.type
_entity.pdbx_description
1 polymer ?
#
loop_
_entity_poly.entity_id
_entity_poly.type
_entity_poly.pdbx_seq_one_letter_code
_entity_poly.pdbx_strand_id
1 'polypeptide(L)'
;MKQPKTLYEKIWDAHVVDQRDDGTALIYIDRHLVHEVTSPQAFEGLRNAGRKVRRPDLTLAVPDHNLPTTPRLDAKGNKIPIADPQSAAQLEALEANAPAFGIKYIGASDINQGIVHVIGPEQGFTLPGTTLVC
;
A
#
# COMPACT_ATOMS: atom_id res chain seq x y z
N MET A 1 29.13 6.75 -27.92
CA MET A 1 28.18 5.64 -27.66
C MET A 1 27.75 5.73 -26.19
N LYS A 2 26.46 5.68 -25.91
CA LYS A 2 25.99 5.65 -24.48
C LYS A 2 26.47 4.34 -23.85
N GLN A 3 27.02 4.40 -22.64
CA GLN A 3 27.43 3.21 -21.89
C GLN A 3 26.21 2.32 -21.63
N PRO A 4 26.35 0.98 -21.71
CA PRO A 4 25.27 0.06 -21.37
C PRO A 4 24.92 0.21 -19.89
N LYS A 5 23.62 0.15 -19.57
CA LYS A 5 23.08 0.28 -18.22
C LYS A 5 22.34 -0.98 -17.81
N THR A 6 22.44 -1.33 -16.54
CA THR A 6 21.62 -2.37 -15.90
C THR A 6 20.14 -1.95 -15.86
N LEU A 7 19.24 -2.88 -15.60
CA LEU A 7 17.82 -2.58 -15.40
C LEU A 7 17.61 -1.62 -14.22
N TYR A 8 18.35 -1.84 -13.13
CA TYR A 8 18.32 -0.95 -11.97
C TYR A 8 18.68 0.49 -12.34
N GLU A 9 19.81 0.69 -13.02
CA GLU A 9 20.26 2.03 -13.43
C GLU A 9 19.25 2.71 -14.37
N LYS A 10 18.59 1.95 -15.24
CA LYS A 10 17.56 2.51 -16.14
C LYS A 10 16.34 2.99 -15.36
N ILE A 11 15.88 2.19 -14.37
CA ILE A 11 14.74 2.56 -13.52
C ILE A 11 15.13 3.74 -12.62
N TRP A 12 16.30 3.68 -12.00
CA TRP A 12 16.85 4.75 -11.17
C TRP A 12 16.87 6.08 -11.91
N ASP A 13 17.53 6.14 -13.05
CA ASP A 13 17.67 7.36 -13.84
C ASP A 13 16.33 7.96 -14.29
N ALA A 14 15.32 7.09 -14.52
CA ALA A 14 13.99 7.52 -14.92
C ALA A 14 13.18 8.12 -13.74
N HIS A 15 13.57 7.84 -12.48
CA HIS A 15 12.81 8.22 -11.29
C HIS A 15 13.53 9.20 -10.37
N VAL A 16 14.84 9.40 -10.52
CA VAL A 16 15.57 10.41 -9.75
C VAL A 16 15.11 11.80 -10.17
N VAL A 17 14.57 12.54 -9.19
CA VAL A 17 14.09 13.92 -9.35
C VAL A 17 15.21 14.92 -9.01
N ASP A 18 15.97 14.60 -7.96
CA ASP A 18 17.07 15.42 -7.46
C ASP A 18 18.12 14.53 -6.78
N GLN A 19 19.38 14.90 -6.87
CA GLN A 19 20.47 14.21 -6.19
C GLN A 19 21.40 15.23 -5.55
N ARG A 20 21.69 15.05 -4.27
CA ARG A 20 22.56 15.91 -3.48
C ARG A 20 24.01 15.46 -3.55
N ASP A 21 24.93 16.36 -3.18
CA ASP A 21 26.37 16.10 -3.16
C ASP A 21 26.76 14.98 -2.17
N ASP A 22 25.98 14.77 -1.12
CA ASP A 22 26.16 13.69 -0.14
C ASP A 22 25.72 12.30 -0.63
N GLY A 23 25.21 12.20 -1.85
CA GLY A 23 24.70 10.97 -2.45
C GLY A 23 23.22 10.69 -2.15
N THR A 24 22.56 11.49 -1.31
CA THR A 24 21.12 11.38 -1.07
C THR A 24 20.35 11.74 -2.34
N ALA A 25 19.32 10.97 -2.67
CA ALA A 25 18.49 11.23 -3.83
C ALA A 25 17.01 11.34 -3.47
N LEU A 26 16.31 12.25 -4.14
CA LEU A 26 14.85 12.32 -4.16
C LEU A 26 14.34 11.51 -5.34
N ILE A 27 13.54 10.51 -5.07
CA ILE A 27 13.01 9.58 -6.07
C ILE A 27 11.50 9.78 -6.21
N TYR A 28 11.01 9.83 -7.43
CA TYR A 28 9.58 9.76 -7.72
C TYR A 28 9.07 8.33 -7.49
N ILE A 29 7.94 8.20 -6.79
CA ILE A 29 7.29 6.92 -6.53
C ILE A 29 6.02 6.84 -7.38
N ASP A 30 5.94 5.83 -8.25
CA ASP A 30 4.82 5.64 -9.17
C ASP A 30 3.58 5.07 -8.49
N ARG A 31 3.77 4.13 -7.55
CA ARG A 31 2.68 3.39 -6.90
C ARG A 31 2.91 3.26 -5.41
N HIS A 32 1.80 3.24 -4.66
CA HIS A 32 1.83 3.05 -3.22
C HIS A 32 0.84 1.95 -2.82
N LEU A 33 1.34 0.90 -2.18
CA LEU A 33 0.53 -0.11 -1.50
C LEU A 33 0.44 0.25 -0.03
N VAL A 34 -0.77 0.26 0.52
CA VAL A 34 -1.03 0.67 1.90
C VAL A 34 -1.67 -0.49 2.65
N HIS A 35 -1.11 -0.84 3.79
CA HIS A 35 -1.64 -1.86 4.68
C HIS A 35 -2.00 -1.30 6.07
N GLU A 36 -2.56 -2.12 6.94
CA GLU A 36 -3.17 -1.67 8.20
C GLU A 36 -2.18 -1.31 9.30
N VAL A 37 -0.94 -1.82 9.29
CA VAL A 37 -0.04 -1.72 10.46
C VAL A 37 0.45 -0.30 10.70
N THR A 38 0.94 0.38 9.67
CA THR A 38 1.55 1.72 9.77
C THR A 38 0.66 2.85 9.26
N SER A 39 -0.36 2.54 8.49
CA SER A 39 -1.22 3.53 7.86
C SER A 39 -2.08 4.38 8.80
N PRO A 40 -2.51 3.92 10.00
CA PRO A 40 -3.32 4.74 10.90
C PRO A 40 -2.66 6.08 11.24
N GLN A 41 -1.36 6.08 11.59
CA GLN A 41 -0.61 7.30 11.91
C GLN A 41 -0.44 8.20 10.69
N ALA A 42 -0.23 7.62 9.50
CA ALA A 42 -0.11 8.39 8.26
C ALA A 42 -1.42 9.12 7.93
N PHE A 43 -2.56 8.44 8.02
CA PHE A 43 -3.87 9.06 7.81
C PHE A 43 -4.23 10.10 8.87
N GLU A 44 -3.87 9.87 10.12
CA GLU A 44 -4.03 10.86 11.19
C GLU A 44 -3.20 12.11 10.90
N GLY A 45 -1.94 11.96 10.52
CA GLY A 45 -1.07 13.06 10.11
C GLY A 45 -1.65 13.89 8.97
N LEU A 46 -2.22 13.22 7.95
CA LEU A 46 -2.90 13.91 6.84
C LEU A 46 -4.12 14.71 7.32
N ARG A 47 -4.98 14.15 8.19
CA ARG A 47 -6.13 14.84 8.76
C ARG A 47 -5.70 16.07 9.57
N ASN A 48 -4.75 15.89 10.48
CA ASN A 48 -4.26 16.97 11.34
C ASN A 48 -3.65 18.13 10.55
N ALA A 49 -3.02 17.81 9.42
CA ALA A 49 -2.45 18.80 8.50
C ALA A 49 -3.47 19.35 7.47
N GLY A 50 -4.72 18.90 7.48
CA GLY A 50 -5.73 19.26 6.49
C GLY A 50 -5.37 18.86 5.05
N ARG A 51 -4.57 17.82 4.89
CA ARG A 51 -4.07 17.35 3.59
C ARG A 51 -4.86 16.15 3.08
N LYS A 52 -4.92 16.05 1.76
CA LYS A 52 -5.48 14.89 1.04
C LYS A 52 -4.35 13.98 0.55
N VAL A 53 -4.68 12.74 0.23
CA VAL A 53 -3.78 11.87 -0.53
C VAL A 53 -3.61 12.47 -1.91
N ARG A 54 -2.35 12.64 -2.35
CA ARG A 54 -2.02 13.33 -3.61
C ARG A 54 -2.47 12.55 -4.85
N ARG A 55 -2.27 11.24 -4.83
CA ARG A 55 -2.58 10.35 -5.96
C ARG A 55 -3.33 9.10 -5.49
N PRO A 56 -4.60 9.25 -5.10
CA PRO A 56 -5.41 8.12 -4.67
C PRO A 56 -5.61 7.08 -5.79
N ASP A 57 -5.57 7.51 -7.04
CA ASP A 57 -5.61 6.66 -8.24
C ASP A 57 -4.37 5.76 -8.40
N LEU A 58 -3.24 6.14 -7.80
CA LEU A 58 -1.98 5.38 -7.78
C LEU A 58 -1.70 4.74 -6.42
N THR A 59 -2.71 4.68 -5.55
CA THR A 59 -2.62 4.11 -4.21
C THR A 59 -3.65 2.99 -4.08
N LEU A 60 -3.23 1.83 -3.57
CA LEU A 60 -4.09 0.67 -3.33
C LEU A 60 -3.95 0.25 -1.88
N ALA A 61 -5.07 0.12 -1.17
CA ALA A 61 -5.10 -0.31 0.22
C ALA A 61 -5.62 -1.75 0.34
N VAL A 62 -4.96 -2.55 1.17
CA VAL A 62 -5.33 -3.93 1.45
C VAL A 62 -4.90 -4.31 2.87
N PRO A 63 -5.72 -4.98 3.67
CA PRO A 63 -5.28 -5.57 4.92
C PRO A 63 -4.56 -6.89 4.64
N ASP A 64 -3.37 -7.08 5.22
CA ASP A 64 -2.59 -8.30 4.98
C ASP A 64 -1.78 -8.82 6.18
N HIS A 65 -1.29 -7.93 7.07
CA HIS A 65 -0.46 -8.33 8.20
C HIS A 65 -1.26 -8.88 9.38
N ASN A 66 -2.41 -8.29 9.69
CA ASN A 66 -3.21 -8.63 10.88
C ASN A 66 -4.42 -9.51 10.56
N LEU A 67 -4.59 -9.92 9.32
CA LEU A 67 -5.65 -10.86 8.97
C LEU A 67 -5.23 -12.29 9.33
N PRO A 68 -6.09 -13.03 10.06
CA PRO A 68 -5.84 -14.44 10.33
C PRO A 68 -5.79 -15.27 9.04
N THR A 69 -4.90 -16.24 9.01
CA THR A 69 -4.84 -17.27 7.95
C THR A 69 -5.84 -18.41 8.18
N THR A 70 -6.53 -18.41 9.32
CA THR A 70 -7.65 -19.31 9.64
C THR A 70 -8.93 -18.85 8.94
N PRO A 71 -9.99 -19.69 8.92
CA PRO A 71 -11.29 -19.28 8.38
C PRO A 71 -11.78 -17.98 9.00
N ARG A 72 -12.24 -17.06 8.14
CA ARG A 72 -12.73 -15.73 8.55
C ARG A 72 -14.22 -15.68 8.74
N LEU A 73 -14.91 -16.73 8.29
CA LEU A 73 -16.33 -16.91 8.43
C LEU A 73 -16.62 -18.20 9.22
N ASP A 74 -17.62 -18.17 10.07
CA ASP A 74 -18.13 -19.35 10.74
C ASP A 74 -18.96 -20.23 9.78
N ALA A 75 -19.43 -21.38 10.24
CA ALA A 75 -20.24 -22.31 9.46
C ALA A 75 -21.61 -21.71 9.01
N LYS A 76 -22.01 -20.57 9.58
CA LYS A 76 -23.25 -19.85 9.24
C LYS A 76 -22.98 -18.65 8.32
N GLY A 77 -21.71 -18.40 7.95
CA GLY A 77 -21.31 -17.27 7.12
C GLY A 77 -21.12 -15.95 7.86
N ASN A 78 -21.11 -15.92 9.19
CA ASN A 78 -20.84 -14.72 9.96
C ASN A 78 -19.33 -14.48 10.07
N LYS A 79 -18.91 -13.21 10.10
CA LYS A 79 -17.50 -12.85 10.34
C LYS A 79 -17.06 -13.33 11.73
N ILE A 80 -15.93 -14.04 11.77
CA ILE A 80 -15.27 -14.41 13.02
C ILE A 80 -14.50 -13.18 13.51
N PRO A 81 -14.71 -12.71 14.75
CA PRO A 81 -13.98 -11.56 15.30
C PRO A 81 -12.46 -11.79 15.33
N ILE A 82 -11.70 -10.75 15.10
CA ILE A 82 -10.26 -10.75 15.29
C ILE A 82 -9.96 -10.79 16.79
N ALA A 83 -9.24 -11.82 17.23
CA ALA A 83 -9.01 -12.07 18.66
C ALA A 83 -8.09 -11.02 19.33
N ASP A 84 -7.09 -10.53 18.59
CA ASP A 84 -6.20 -9.47 19.08
C ASP A 84 -6.83 -8.10 18.89
N PRO A 85 -7.07 -7.33 19.99
CA PRO A 85 -7.74 -6.03 19.89
C PRO A 85 -6.95 -5.00 19.09
N GLN A 86 -5.61 -5.04 19.13
CA GLN A 86 -4.78 -4.10 18.39
C GLN A 86 -4.89 -4.38 16.89
N SER A 87 -4.80 -5.63 16.49
CA SER A 87 -5.01 -6.05 15.10
C SER A 87 -6.40 -5.66 14.59
N ALA A 88 -7.44 -5.89 15.40
CA ALA A 88 -8.80 -5.49 15.05
C ALA A 88 -8.91 -3.98 14.82
N ALA A 89 -8.37 -3.16 15.72
CA ALA A 89 -8.40 -1.71 15.61
C ALA A 89 -7.64 -1.20 14.36
N GLN A 90 -6.51 -1.81 14.02
CA GLN A 90 -5.75 -1.44 12.82
C GLN A 90 -6.50 -1.79 11.52
N LEU A 91 -7.14 -2.96 11.48
CA LEU A 91 -7.98 -3.37 10.35
C LEU A 91 -9.18 -2.44 10.15
N GLU A 92 -9.89 -2.12 11.24
CA GLU A 92 -11.01 -1.17 11.22
C GLU A 92 -10.57 0.23 10.77
N ALA A 93 -9.41 0.68 11.25
CA ALA A 93 -8.85 1.97 10.85
C ALA A 93 -8.54 2.02 9.35
N LEU A 94 -7.96 0.98 8.76
CA LEU A 94 -7.69 0.92 7.33
C LEU A 94 -9.00 0.91 6.52
N GLU A 95 -9.97 0.08 6.92
CA GLU A 95 -11.29 -0.02 6.29
C GLU A 95 -12.03 1.32 6.26
N ALA A 96 -11.91 2.11 7.32
CA ALA A 96 -12.50 3.44 7.41
C ALA A 96 -11.71 4.50 6.65
N ASN A 97 -10.38 4.46 6.74
CA ASN A 97 -9.51 5.49 6.19
C ASN A 97 -9.40 5.44 4.67
N ALA A 98 -9.24 4.27 4.07
CA ALA A 98 -9.02 4.16 2.64
C ALA A 98 -10.12 4.84 1.81
N PRO A 99 -11.41 4.55 2.00
CA PRO A 99 -12.48 5.25 1.26
C PRO A 99 -12.59 6.73 1.65
N ALA A 100 -12.34 7.10 2.92
CA ALA A 100 -12.39 8.50 3.34
C ALA A 100 -11.33 9.38 2.63
N PHE A 101 -10.22 8.79 2.21
CA PHE A 101 -9.18 9.46 1.42
C PHE A 101 -9.25 9.15 -0.09
N GLY A 102 -10.33 8.49 -0.55
CA GLY A 102 -10.56 8.18 -1.96
C GLY A 102 -9.65 7.10 -2.53
N ILE A 103 -9.06 6.26 -1.67
CA ILE A 103 -8.16 5.17 -2.05
C ILE A 103 -8.97 3.91 -2.34
N LYS A 104 -8.64 3.21 -3.43
CA LYS A 104 -9.20 1.89 -3.71
C LYS A 104 -8.82 0.91 -2.59
N TYR A 105 -9.82 0.25 -2.02
CA TYR A 105 -9.66 -0.71 -0.93
C TYR A 105 -10.07 -2.11 -1.36
N ILE A 106 -9.19 -3.08 -1.20
CA ILE A 106 -9.49 -4.51 -1.33
C ILE A 106 -9.69 -5.05 0.09
N GLY A 107 -10.94 -5.23 0.49
CA GLY A 107 -11.30 -5.60 1.86
C GLY A 107 -10.99 -7.04 2.21
N ALA A 108 -11.06 -7.37 3.49
CA ALA A 108 -10.75 -8.71 4.02
C ALA A 108 -11.58 -9.85 3.43
N SER A 109 -12.78 -9.56 2.91
CA SER A 109 -13.69 -10.55 2.31
C SER A 109 -13.65 -10.53 0.76
N ASP A 110 -12.83 -9.67 0.15
CA ASP A 110 -12.68 -9.61 -1.31
C ASP A 110 -11.90 -10.83 -1.79
N ILE A 111 -12.31 -11.40 -2.92
CA ILE A 111 -11.63 -12.55 -3.54
C ILE A 111 -10.19 -12.22 -3.98
N ASN A 112 -9.91 -10.95 -4.25
CA ASN A 112 -8.60 -10.46 -4.64
C ASN A 112 -7.73 -10.05 -3.45
N GLN A 113 -8.21 -10.25 -2.20
CA GLN A 113 -7.44 -9.94 -1.01
C GLN A 113 -6.25 -10.90 -0.86
N GLY A 114 -5.09 -10.36 -0.59
CA GLY A 114 -3.86 -11.10 -0.37
C GLY A 114 -2.75 -10.17 0.12
N ILE A 115 -1.57 -10.74 0.32
CA ILE A 115 -0.40 -9.97 0.72
C ILE A 115 -0.01 -8.95 -0.35
N VAL A 116 0.39 -7.74 0.05
CA VAL A 116 0.73 -6.62 -0.85
C VAL A 116 1.71 -7.01 -1.96
N HIS A 117 2.71 -7.85 -1.64
CA HIS A 117 3.72 -8.30 -2.60
C HIS A 117 3.16 -9.18 -3.73
N VAL A 118 2.03 -9.82 -3.52
CA VAL A 118 1.36 -10.69 -4.49
C VAL A 118 0.25 -9.96 -5.23
N ILE A 119 -0.62 -9.25 -4.53
CA ILE A 119 -1.76 -8.57 -5.17
C ILE A 119 -1.32 -7.47 -6.14
N GLY A 120 -0.21 -6.79 -5.84
CA GLY A 120 0.31 -5.75 -6.71
C GLY A 120 0.55 -6.25 -8.14
N PRO A 121 1.37 -7.28 -8.36
CA PRO A 121 1.57 -7.90 -9.67
C PRO A 121 0.32 -8.56 -10.24
N GLU A 122 -0.42 -9.34 -9.43
CA GLU A 122 -1.61 -10.08 -9.90
C GLU A 122 -2.73 -9.18 -10.40
N GLN A 123 -2.92 -8.03 -9.74
CA GLN A 123 -3.94 -7.05 -10.14
C GLN A 123 -3.43 -6.05 -11.19
N GLY A 124 -2.21 -6.23 -11.72
CA GLY A 124 -1.61 -5.29 -12.67
C GLY A 124 -1.35 -3.90 -12.08
N PHE A 125 -1.27 -3.80 -10.76
CA PHE A 125 -0.98 -2.54 -10.08
C PHE A 125 0.53 -2.27 -10.03
N THR A 126 1.33 -3.30 -9.79
CA THR A 126 2.79 -3.25 -9.90
C THR A 126 3.21 -3.57 -11.32
N LEU A 127 3.84 -2.63 -12.00
CA LEU A 127 4.22 -2.74 -13.39
C LEU A 127 5.75 -2.76 -13.55
N PRO A 128 6.30 -3.50 -14.56
CA PRO A 128 7.72 -3.46 -14.86
C PRO A 128 8.18 -2.02 -15.16
N GLY A 129 9.34 -1.66 -14.62
CA GLY A 129 9.93 -0.33 -14.83
C GLY A 129 9.37 0.78 -13.95
N THR A 130 8.50 0.46 -12.98
CA THR A 130 7.96 1.41 -12.01
C THR A 130 8.62 1.26 -10.63
N THR A 131 8.55 2.32 -9.84
CA THR A 131 8.90 2.35 -8.42
C THR A 131 7.64 2.20 -7.58
N LEU A 132 7.74 1.42 -6.52
CA LEU A 132 6.63 1.16 -5.62
C LEU A 132 7.13 1.18 -4.17
N VAL A 133 6.30 1.73 -3.27
CA VAL A 133 6.48 1.67 -1.82
C VAL A 133 5.28 1.02 -1.14
N CYS A 134 5.53 0.48 0.05
CA CYS A 134 4.55 -0.18 0.90
C CYS A 134 4.81 0.19 2.35
#